data_3eb4cafe043d5c4a60bf513c1d4f5087
#
_entry.id   3eb4cafe043d5c4a60bf513c1d4f5087
#
_cell.length_a   1.000
_cell.length_b   1.000
_cell.length_c   1.000
_cell.angle_alpha   90.00
_cell.angle_beta   90.00
_cell.angle_gamma   90.00
#
_symmetry.space_group_name_H-M   'P 1'
#
loop_
_entity.id
_entity.type
_entity.pdbx_description
1 polymer ?
#
loop_
_entity_poly.entity_id
_entity_poly.type
_entity_poly.pdbx_seq_one_letter_code
_entity_poly.pdbx_strand_id
1 'polypeptide(L)'
;MYPFATTGNTKDSLYKEVNLPAEFESVLINKLAALDHRYLKDLKINLGNVLKSQTLNRKEALLIALSVAVNEKNAALITALEELAKAEGADEKEIAEVTACVSLMNANNVFYRFRHFMHKEFYDNAPAGIKMSIMVNPVLGKEFFELLSLVVSALNGCEMCVTSHEQSVLNHGGTPARIFDAVRVGAIFKSFSVLV
;
A
#
# COMPACT_ATOMS: atom_id res chain seq x y z
N MET A 1 -22.01 4.97 33.58
CA MET A 1 -20.72 5.67 33.44
C MET A 1 -19.76 4.69 32.81
N TYR A 2 -19.54 4.78 31.48
CA TYR A 2 -18.58 3.88 30.77
C TYR A 2 -17.18 4.38 31.10
N PRO A 3 -16.23 3.49 31.48
CA PRO A 3 -14.87 3.90 31.72
C PRO A 3 -14.26 4.45 30.42
N PHE A 4 -13.83 5.70 30.42
CA PHE A 4 -13.05 6.29 29.35
C PHE A 4 -11.77 5.48 29.20
N ALA A 5 -11.64 4.75 28.10
CA ALA A 5 -10.36 4.18 27.73
C ALA A 5 -9.36 5.35 27.58
N THR A 6 -8.31 5.33 28.37
CA THR A 6 -7.28 6.36 28.37
C THR A 6 -6.64 6.47 27.00
N THR A 7 -6.35 7.67 26.53
CA THR A 7 -5.75 7.98 25.20
C THR A 7 -4.45 7.24 24.93
N GLY A 8 -3.66 6.91 25.94
CA GLY A 8 -2.48 6.03 25.84
C GLY A 8 -2.82 4.65 25.27
N ASN A 9 -3.95 4.06 25.63
CA ASN A 9 -4.37 2.74 25.15
C ASN A 9 -4.70 2.74 23.63
N THR A 10 -5.18 3.83 23.04
CA THR A 10 -5.47 3.90 21.60
C THR A 10 -4.19 4.03 20.76
N LYS A 11 -3.24 4.88 21.16
CA LYS A 11 -1.92 5.01 20.53
C LYS A 11 -1.17 3.67 20.56
N ASP A 12 -1.06 3.06 21.75
CA ASP A 12 -0.34 1.80 21.93
C ASP A 12 -0.97 0.66 21.12
N SER A 13 -2.30 0.61 21.08
CA SER A 13 -3.02 -0.36 20.27
C SER A 13 -2.82 -0.13 18.76
N LEU A 14 -2.73 1.12 18.31
CA LEU A 14 -2.46 1.49 16.93
C LEU A 14 -1.06 1.02 16.51
N TYR A 15 -0.05 1.28 17.34
CA TYR A 15 1.32 0.86 17.08
C TYR A 15 1.45 -0.67 17.05
N LYS A 16 0.81 -1.34 17.98
CA LYS A 16 0.79 -2.80 18.04
C LYS A 16 0.18 -3.44 16.79
N GLU A 17 -0.87 -2.83 16.21
CA GLU A 17 -1.53 -3.36 15.01
C GLU A 17 -0.58 -3.43 13.80
N VAL A 18 0.40 -2.54 13.74
CA VAL A 18 1.37 -2.42 12.63
C VAL A 18 2.81 -2.72 13.05
N ASN A 19 3.02 -3.32 14.23
CA ASN A 19 4.33 -3.71 14.76
C ASN A 19 5.32 -2.54 14.91
N LEU A 20 4.83 -1.32 15.14
CA LEU A 20 5.71 -0.22 15.53
C LEU A 20 6.15 -0.41 16.99
N PRO A 21 7.45 -0.13 17.33
CA PRO A 21 7.92 -0.19 18.69
C PRO A 21 7.10 0.66 19.65
N ALA A 22 6.92 0.21 20.89
CA ALA A 22 6.16 0.96 21.89
C ALA A 22 6.76 2.34 22.19
N GLU A 23 8.09 2.43 22.06
CA GLU A 23 8.89 3.66 22.20
C GLU A 23 8.90 4.54 20.96
N PHE A 24 8.25 4.11 19.87
CA PHE A 24 8.18 4.91 18.64
C PHE A 24 7.44 6.23 18.91
N GLU A 25 8.05 7.34 18.53
CA GLU A 25 7.51 8.66 18.77
C GLU A 25 7.12 9.37 17.46
N SER A 26 5.83 9.64 17.31
CA SER A 26 5.30 10.51 16.28
C SER A 26 4.74 11.78 16.90
N VAL A 27 5.26 12.91 16.50
CA VAL A 27 4.77 14.23 16.93
C VAL A 27 3.31 14.41 16.58
N LEU A 28 2.88 13.92 15.40
CA LEU A 28 1.50 14.10 14.91
C LEU A 28 0.52 13.20 15.68
N ILE A 29 0.86 11.94 15.88
CA ILE A 29 0.04 11.03 16.70
C ILE A 29 -0.04 11.52 18.15
N ASN A 30 1.07 11.96 18.72
CA ASN A 30 1.08 12.49 20.09
C ASN A 30 0.18 13.72 20.24
N LYS A 31 0.17 14.62 19.25
CA LYS A 31 -0.74 15.77 19.20
C LYS A 31 -2.22 15.35 19.22
N LEU A 32 -2.58 14.37 18.38
CA LEU A 32 -3.95 13.86 18.32
C LEU A 32 -4.33 13.12 19.60
N ALA A 33 -3.40 12.34 20.16
CA ALA A 33 -3.62 11.60 21.41
C ALA A 33 -3.82 12.53 22.62
N ALA A 34 -3.02 13.59 22.73
CA ALA A 34 -3.15 14.58 23.81
C ALA A 34 -4.52 15.27 23.85
N LEU A 35 -5.20 15.34 22.71
CA LEU A 35 -6.53 15.93 22.57
C LEU A 35 -7.67 14.89 22.58
N ASP A 36 -7.39 13.63 22.86
CA ASP A 36 -8.33 12.49 22.68
C ASP A 36 -9.08 12.58 21.34
N HIS A 37 -8.36 12.92 20.28
CA HIS A 37 -8.97 13.20 18.99
C HIS A 37 -9.61 11.94 18.41
N ARG A 38 -10.89 12.01 18.11
CA ARG A 38 -11.72 10.92 17.62
C ARG A 38 -11.13 10.14 16.46
N TYR A 39 -10.40 10.81 15.58
CA TYR A 39 -9.78 10.21 14.38
C TYR A 39 -8.81 9.06 14.70
N LEU A 40 -8.11 9.08 15.84
CA LEU A 40 -7.23 7.97 16.22
C LEU A 40 -8.00 6.67 16.46
N LYS A 41 -9.23 6.77 17.01
CA LYS A 41 -10.12 5.61 17.20
C LYS A 41 -10.58 5.06 15.85
N ASP A 42 -10.99 5.95 14.94
CA ASP A 42 -11.40 5.57 13.60
C ASP A 42 -10.23 4.93 12.83
N LEU A 43 -9.03 5.51 12.89
CA LEU A 43 -7.84 5.00 12.22
C LEU A 43 -7.43 3.60 12.73
N LYS A 44 -7.49 3.37 14.05
CA LYS A 44 -7.25 2.04 14.64
C LYS A 44 -8.22 0.99 14.08
N ILE A 45 -9.52 1.32 14.04
CA ILE A 45 -10.55 0.42 13.52
C ILE A 45 -10.30 0.15 12.03
N ASN A 46 -9.98 1.18 11.26
CA ASN A 46 -9.73 1.07 9.83
C ASN A 46 -8.51 0.19 9.53
N LEU A 47 -7.39 0.37 10.23
CA LEU A 47 -6.20 -0.48 10.08
C LEU A 47 -6.50 -1.94 10.40
N GLY A 48 -7.16 -2.22 11.53
CA GLY A 48 -7.55 -3.58 11.88
C GLY A 48 -8.50 -4.23 10.87
N ASN A 49 -9.42 -3.46 10.29
CA ASN A 49 -10.36 -3.96 9.29
C ASN A 49 -9.70 -4.29 7.95
N VAL A 50 -8.82 -3.43 7.43
CA VAL A 50 -8.18 -3.66 6.13
C VAL A 50 -7.18 -4.81 6.17
N LEU A 51 -6.58 -5.10 7.32
CA LEU A 51 -5.72 -6.26 7.53
C LEU A 51 -6.48 -7.58 7.72
N LYS A 52 -7.82 -7.54 7.79
CA LYS A 52 -8.72 -8.70 7.90
C LYS A 52 -9.68 -8.77 6.71
N SER A 53 -9.20 -8.42 5.53
CA SER A 53 -9.96 -8.50 4.29
C SER A 53 -10.49 -9.92 4.04
N GLN A 54 -11.64 -10.01 3.37
CA GLN A 54 -12.23 -11.30 2.98
C GLN A 54 -11.64 -11.84 1.66
N THR A 55 -11.07 -10.98 0.83
CA THR A 55 -10.57 -11.32 -0.50
C THR A 55 -9.05 -11.36 -0.58
N LEU A 56 -8.36 -10.89 0.45
CA LEU A 56 -6.91 -10.91 0.60
C LEU A 56 -6.56 -11.75 1.83
N ASN A 57 -5.59 -12.64 1.72
CA ASN A 57 -5.01 -13.23 2.92
C ASN A 57 -4.13 -12.19 3.65
N ARG A 58 -3.75 -12.48 4.90
CA ARG A 58 -3.03 -11.50 5.74
C ARG A 58 -1.66 -11.14 5.16
N LYS A 59 -0.93 -12.11 4.60
CA LYS A 59 0.36 -11.87 3.92
C LYS A 59 0.19 -10.87 2.77
N GLU A 60 -0.81 -11.07 1.91
CA GLU A 60 -1.09 -10.18 0.79
C GLU A 60 -1.45 -8.76 1.25
N ALA A 61 -2.32 -8.62 2.28
CA ALA A 61 -2.66 -7.32 2.84
C ALA A 61 -1.43 -6.59 3.40
N LEU A 62 -0.51 -7.30 4.05
CA LEU A 62 0.74 -6.75 4.56
C LEU A 62 1.73 -6.38 3.44
N LEU A 63 1.83 -7.16 2.38
CA LEU A 63 2.66 -6.82 1.22
C LEU A 63 2.12 -5.59 0.47
N ILE A 64 0.80 -5.43 0.39
CA ILE A 64 0.18 -4.20 -0.14
C ILE A 64 0.51 -3.01 0.79
N ALA A 65 0.37 -3.18 2.10
CA ALA A 65 0.72 -2.14 3.07
C ALA A 65 2.22 -1.75 2.97
N LEU A 66 3.11 -2.74 2.81
CA LEU A 66 4.54 -2.53 2.58
C LEU A 66 4.78 -1.72 1.29
N SER A 67 4.07 -2.01 0.20
CA SER A 67 4.20 -1.24 -1.04
C SER A 67 3.86 0.24 -0.85
N VAL A 68 2.87 0.54 0.01
CA VAL A 68 2.54 1.92 0.40
C VAL A 68 3.69 2.55 1.20
N ALA A 69 4.19 1.86 2.23
CA ALA A 69 5.28 2.36 3.06
C ALA A 69 6.54 2.68 2.23
N VAL A 70 6.87 1.80 1.27
CA VAL A 70 7.99 2.02 0.32
C VAL A 70 7.70 3.22 -0.59
N ASN A 71 6.48 3.34 -1.14
CA ASN A 71 6.09 4.45 -2.00
C ASN A 71 6.16 5.80 -1.27
N GLU A 72 5.78 5.82 0.00
CA GLU A 72 5.82 7.00 0.87
C GLU A 72 7.20 7.23 1.52
N LYS A 73 8.16 6.33 1.30
CA LYS A 73 9.52 6.39 1.89
C LYS A 73 9.51 6.45 3.41
N ASN A 74 8.55 5.79 4.04
CA ASN A 74 8.40 5.75 5.49
C ASN A 74 9.24 4.60 6.08
N ALA A 75 10.46 4.90 6.52
CA ALA A 75 11.41 3.89 6.98
C ALA A 75 10.90 3.08 8.18
N ALA A 76 10.17 3.71 9.12
CA ALA A 76 9.65 3.02 10.28
C ALA A 76 8.59 1.98 9.89
N LEU A 77 7.67 2.35 8.99
CA LEU A 77 6.65 1.43 8.49
C LEU A 77 7.25 0.34 7.59
N ILE A 78 8.27 0.63 6.80
CA ILE A 78 8.95 -0.38 5.98
C ILE A 78 9.47 -1.49 6.88
N THR A 79 10.29 -1.16 7.89
CA THR A 79 10.86 -2.15 8.81
C THR A 79 9.77 -2.95 9.52
N ALA A 80 8.77 -2.28 10.08
CA ALA A 80 7.70 -2.93 10.83
C ALA A 80 6.84 -3.87 9.97
N LEU A 81 6.52 -3.47 8.74
CA LEU A 81 5.68 -4.25 7.84
C LEU A 81 6.45 -5.40 7.17
N GLU A 82 7.76 -5.26 6.93
CA GLU A 82 8.61 -6.38 6.51
C GLU A 82 8.63 -7.49 7.56
N GLU A 83 8.81 -7.14 8.84
CA GLU A 83 8.78 -8.12 9.92
C GLU A 83 7.43 -8.83 10.03
N LEU A 84 6.32 -8.08 9.94
CA LEU A 84 4.98 -8.66 9.94
C LEU A 84 4.75 -9.57 8.73
N ALA A 85 5.15 -9.15 7.53
CA ALA A 85 5.00 -9.96 6.32
C ALA A 85 5.81 -11.27 6.41
N LYS A 86 7.03 -11.22 6.95
CA LYS A 86 7.86 -12.41 7.22
C LYS A 86 7.20 -13.35 8.23
N ALA A 87 6.61 -12.81 9.29
CA ALA A 87 5.88 -13.60 10.29
C ALA A 87 4.65 -14.31 9.67
N GLU A 88 4.06 -13.77 8.62
CA GLU A 88 2.96 -14.35 7.84
C GLU A 88 3.46 -15.19 6.63
N GLY A 89 4.76 -15.50 6.57
CA GLY A 89 5.36 -16.41 5.61
C GLY A 89 5.78 -15.76 4.29
N ALA A 90 5.98 -14.44 4.23
CA ALA A 90 6.64 -13.81 3.11
C ALA A 90 8.15 -14.10 3.14
N ASP A 91 8.72 -14.48 1.99
CA ASP A 91 10.16 -14.67 1.87
C ASP A 91 10.87 -13.38 1.40
N GLU A 92 12.21 -13.39 1.45
CA GLU A 92 13.03 -12.24 1.05
C GLU A 92 12.87 -11.87 -0.43
N LYS A 93 12.51 -12.82 -1.30
CA LYS A 93 12.32 -12.55 -2.73
C LYS A 93 11.00 -11.83 -2.96
N GLU A 94 9.95 -12.25 -2.26
CA GLU A 94 8.63 -11.61 -2.31
C GLU A 94 8.73 -10.15 -1.81
N ILE A 95 9.43 -9.91 -0.70
CA ILE A 95 9.66 -8.57 -0.13
C ILE A 95 10.47 -7.70 -1.08
N ALA A 96 11.56 -8.24 -1.63
CA ALA A 96 12.39 -7.52 -2.61
C ALA A 96 11.59 -7.18 -3.88
N GLU A 97 10.70 -8.07 -4.32
CA GLU A 97 9.86 -7.82 -5.50
C GLU A 97 8.81 -6.74 -5.25
N VAL A 98 8.23 -6.63 -4.05
CA VAL A 98 7.38 -5.49 -3.68
C VAL A 98 8.13 -4.18 -3.86
N THR A 99 9.36 -4.09 -3.35
CA THR A 99 10.19 -2.88 -3.48
C THR A 99 10.52 -2.57 -4.95
N ALA A 100 10.86 -3.59 -5.73
CA ALA A 100 11.14 -3.45 -7.16
C ALA A 100 9.89 -3.02 -7.95
N CYS A 101 8.71 -3.58 -7.63
CA CYS A 101 7.43 -3.19 -8.20
C CYS A 101 7.14 -1.70 -7.95
N VAL A 102 7.29 -1.24 -6.69
CA VAL A 102 7.09 0.18 -6.35
C VAL A 102 8.02 1.08 -7.12
N SER A 103 9.30 0.73 -7.20
CA SER A 103 10.29 1.50 -7.96
C SER A 103 9.93 1.61 -9.44
N LEU A 104 9.56 0.49 -10.07
CA LEU A 104 9.14 0.46 -11.47
C LEU A 104 7.86 1.27 -11.70
N MET A 105 6.86 1.13 -10.80
CA MET A 105 5.61 1.89 -10.94
C MET A 105 5.83 3.38 -10.79
N ASN A 106 6.74 3.84 -9.95
CA ASN A 106 7.07 5.27 -9.88
C ASN A 106 7.61 5.81 -11.23
N ALA A 107 8.43 5.05 -11.95
CA ALA A 107 8.88 5.43 -13.29
C ALA A 107 7.72 5.41 -14.29
N ASN A 108 6.96 4.32 -14.34
CA ASN A 108 5.85 4.12 -15.27
C ASN A 108 4.74 5.17 -15.05
N ASN A 109 4.36 5.43 -13.81
CA ASN A 109 3.28 6.37 -13.51
C ASN A 109 3.64 7.81 -13.94
N VAL A 110 4.90 8.23 -13.80
CA VAL A 110 5.35 9.52 -14.32
C VAL A 110 5.26 9.56 -15.83
N PHE A 111 5.83 8.52 -16.50
CA PHE A 111 5.93 8.48 -17.96
C PHE A 111 4.56 8.37 -18.64
N TYR A 112 3.72 7.42 -18.22
CA TYR A 112 2.42 7.20 -18.84
C TYR A 112 1.40 8.29 -18.48
N ARG A 113 1.48 8.89 -17.29
CA ARG A 113 0.69 10.08 -16.95
C ARG A 113 1.06 11.28 -17.83
N PHE A 114 2.34 11.48 -18.10
CA PHE A 114 2.78 12.49 -19.07
C PHE A 114 2.16 12.24 -20.45
N ARG A 115 2.25 11.03 -21.00
CA ARG A 115 1.62 10.67 -22.28
C ARG A 115 0.12 11.03 -22.28
N HIS A 116 -0.58 10.58 -21.27
CA HIS A 116 -2.01 10.82 -21.12
C HIS A 116 -2.35 12.33 -21.13
N PHE A 117 -1.56 13.14 -20.46
CA PHE A 117 -1.81 14.60 -20.42
C PHE A 117 -1.49 15.31 -21.74
N MET A 118 -0.59 14.78 -22.53
CA MET A 118 -0.15 15.43 -23.77
C MET A 118 -1.16 15.32 -24.89
N HIS A 119 -1.93 14.23 -25.00
CA HIS A 119 -2.91 13.96 -26.05
C HIS A 119 -2.34 14.25 -27.48
N LYS A 120 -1.11 13.80 -27.76
CA LYS A 120 -0.43 14.02 -29.03
C LYS A 120 0.09 12.71 -29.59
N GLU A 121 -0.26 12.44 -30.85
CA GLU A 121 0.07 11.22 -31.57
C GLU A 121 1.57 10.84 -31.50
N PHE A 122 2.47 11.82 -31.55
CA PHE A 122 3.89 11.56 -31.44
C PHE A 122 4.26 10.84 -30.14
N TYR A 123 3.74 11.30 -29.00
CA TYR A 123 4.03 10.70 -27.69
C TYR A 123 3.31 9.37 -27.48
N ASP A 124 2.14 9.21 -28.08
CA ASP A 124 1.37 7.96 -27.97
C ASP A 124 2.05 6.82 -28.74
N ASN A 125 2.63 7.12 -29.91
CA ASN A 125 3.25 6.14 -30.79
C ASN A 125 4.76 5.92 -30.52
N ALA A 126 5.43 6.85 -29.86
CA ALA A 126 6.86 6.71 -29.56
C ALA A 126 7.11 5.54 -28.58
N PRO A 127 8.15 4.69 -28.82
CA PRO A 127 8.49 3.61 -27.89
C PRO A 127 8.77 4.15 -26.47
N ALA A 128 8.25 3.48 -25.45
CA ALA A 128 8.46 3.89 -24.06
C ALA A 128 9.94 3.83 -23.64
N GLY A 129 10.71 2.88 -24.18
CA GLY A 129 12.11 2.71 -23.84
C GLY A 129 12.38 2.23 -22.40
N ILE A 130 11.34 1.90 -21.65
CA ILE A 130 11.42 1.43 -20.25
C ILE A 130 11.35 -0.10 -20.27
N LYS A 131 12.38 -0.76 -19.73
CA LYS A 131 12.36 -2.22 -19.55
C LYS A 131 11.51 -2.61 -18.34
N MET A 132 10.61 -3.58 -18.57
CA MET A 132 9.65 -4.07 -17.56
C MET A 132 9.68 -5.60 -17.48
N SER A 133 10.86 -6.22 -17.60
CA SER A 133 10.99 -7.69 -17.63
C SER A 133 10.50 -8.38 -16.38
N ILE A 134 10.57 -7.73 -15.21
CA ILE A 134 10.02 -8.23 -13.94
C ILE A 134 8.51 -8.51 -14.03
N MET A 135 7.78 -7.79 -14.88
CA MET A 135 6.34 -7.99 -15.04
C MET A 135 5.98 -9.26 -15.81
N VAL A 136 6.94 -9.89 -16.50
CA VAL A 136 6.67 -11.07 -17.35
C VAL A 136 6.44 -12.32 -16.51
N ASN A 137 7.31 -12.56 -15.53
CA ASN A 137 7.23 -13.72 -14.63
C ASN A 137 7.63 -13.33 -13.19
N PRO A 138 6.76 -12.60 -12.49
CA PRO A 138 7.06 -12.13 -11.14
C PRO A 138 7.03 -13.28 -10.12
N VAL A 139 7.85 -13.17 -9.08
CA VAL A 139 7.91 -14.11 -7.93
C VAL A 139 6.57 -14.17 -7.20
N LEU A 140 5.92 -13.02 -7.03
CA LEU A 140 4.61 -12.88 -6.38
C LEU A 140 3.43 -13.48 -7.18
N GLY A 141 3.71 -13.95 -8.42
CA GLY A 141 2.66 -14.36 -9.34
C GLY A 141 2.04 -13.16 -10.08
N LYS A 142 1.58 -13.41 -11.30
CA LYS A 142 1.16 -12.34 -12.21
C LYS A 142 -0.02 -11.53 -11.68
N GLU A 143 -1.05 -12.19 -11.17
CA GLU A 143 -2.25 -11.52 -10.65
C GLU A 143 -1.90 -10.56 -9.51
N PHE A 144 -1.15 -11.04 -8.52
CA PHE A 144 -0.84 -10.23 -7.34
C PHE A 144 0.16 -9.11 -7.63
N PHE A 145 1.12 -9.33 -8.53
CA PHE A 145 2.02 -8.27 -9.01
C PHE A 145 1.25 -7.14 -9.71
N GLU A 146 0.26 -7.48 -10.54
CA GLU A 146 -0.60 -6.49 -11.18
C GLU A 146 -1.50 -5.76 -10.18
N LEU A 147 -1.96 -6.46 -9.14
CA LEU A 147 -2.73 -5.88 -8.04
C LEU A 147 -1.91 -4.85 -7.24
N LEU A 148 -0.65 -5.18 -6.92
CA LEU A 148 0.30 -4.23 -6.31
C LEU A 148 0.54 -3.02 -7.22
N SER A 149 0.78 -3.28 -8.51
CA SER A 149 0.99 -2.24 -9.52
C SER A 149 -0.20 -1.29 -9.62
N LEU A 150 -1.43 -1.82 -9.54
CA LEU A 150 -2.67 -1.05 -9.49
C LEU A 150 -2.72 -0.14 -8.26
N VAL A 151 -2.45 -0.69 -7.08
CA VAL A 151 -2.49 0.09 -5.83
C VAL A 151 -1.47 1.23 -5.86
N VAL A 152 -0.23 0.95 -6.24
CA VAL A 152 0.81 2.00 -6.36
C VAL A 152 0.44 3.03 -7.41
N SER A 153 -0.14 2.60 -8.53
CA SER A 153 -0.59 3.52 -9.58
C SER A 153 -1.74 4.42 -9.12
N ALA A 154 -2.64 3.90 -8.28
CA ALA A 154 -3.70 4.70 -7.67
C ALA A 154 -3.15 5.74 -6.68
N LEU A 155 -2.16 5.34 -5.84
CA LEU A 155 -1.47 6.27 -4.93
C LEU A 155 -0.79 7.41 -5.69
N ASN A 156 -0.21 7.10 -6.84
CA ASN A 156 0.51 8.06 -7.67
C ASN A 156 -0.38 8.84 -8.66
N GLY A 157 -1.69 8.55 -8.71
CA GLY A 157 -2.67 9.28 -9.53
C GLY A 157 -2.49 9.08 -11.04
N CYS A 158 -2.13 7.87 -11.48
CA CYS A 158 -2.02 7.52 -12.90
C CYS A 158 -3.26 6.77 -13.39
N GLU A 159 -4.28 7.48 -13.87
CA GLU A 159 -5.53 6.90 -14.37
C GLU A 159 -5.32 5.78 -15.39
N MET A 160 -4.56 6.05 -16.46
CA MET A 160 -4.25 5.06 -17.50
C MET A 160 -3.58 3.80 -16.93
N CYS A 161 -2.66 3.97 -15.95
CA CYS A 161 -1.99 2.84 -15.31
C CYS A 161 -2.99 2.01 -14.47
N VAL A 162 -3.84 2.66 -13.68
CA VAL A 162 -4.87 1.99 -12.86
C VAL A 162 -5.78 1.15 -13.75
N THR A 163 -6.32 1.73 -14.81
CA THR A 163 -7.22 1.04 -15.76
C THR A 163 -6.53 -0.16 -16.43
N SER A 164 -5.26 0.00 -16.84
CA SER A 164 -4.49 -1.07 -17.47
C SER A 164 -4.22 -2.23 -16.50
N HIS A 165 -3.82 -1.92 -15.26
CA HIS A 165 -3.57 -2.94 -14.25
C HIS A 165 -4.86 -3.62 -13.77
N GLU A 166 -5.97 -2.89 -13.66
CA GLU A 166 -7.28 -3.47 -13.36
C GLU A 166 -7.67 -4.53 -14.38
N GLN A 167 -7.58 -4.22 -15.67
CA GLN A 167 -7.85 -5.19 -16.71
C GLN A 167 -6.90 -6.41 -16.64
N SER A 168 -5.63 -6.17 -16.31
CA SER A 168 -4.65 -7.25 -16.16
C SER A 168 -4.96 -8.15 -14.96
N VAL A 169 -5.34 -7.60 -13.81
CA VAL A 169 -5.76 -8.37 -12.63
C VAL A 169 -6.95 -9.28 -12.98
N LEU A 170 -7.97 -8.73 -13.64
CA LEU A 170 -9.16 -9.50 -14.04
C LEU A 170 -8.79 -10.62 -15.03
N ASN A 171 -7.93 -10.36 -16.00
CA ASN A 171 -7.48 -11.36 -16.99
C ASN A 171 -6.66 -12.50 -16.35
N HIS A 172 -6.07 -12.28 -15.18
CA HIS A 172 -5.29 -13.29 -14.45
C HIS A 172 -6.05 -13.92 -13.26
N GLY A 173 -7.38 -13.78 -13.25
CA GLY A 173 -8.27 -14.48 -12.31
C GLY A 173 -8.61 -13.68 -11.04
N GLY A 174 -8.17 -12.44 -10.93
CA GLY A 174 -8.60 -11.54 -9.86
C GLY A 174 -10.06 -11.11 -10.01
N THR A 175 -10.60 -10.48 -8.99
CA THR A 175 -12.01 -10.03 -8.97
C THR A 175 -12.10 -8.54 -8.61
N PRO A 176 -13.20 -7.84 -9.01
CA PRO A 176 -13.42 -6.45 -8.61
C PRO A 176 -13.45 -6.27 -7.08
N ALA A 177 -13.97 -7.23 -6.33
CA ALA A 177 -13.99 -7.20 -4.88
C ALA A 177 -12.56 -7.22 -4.28
N ARG A 178 -11.67 -8.05 -4.85
CA ARG A 178 -10.27 -8.15 -4.46
C ARG A 178 -9.51 -6.86 -4.76
N ILE A 179 -9.73 -6.28 -5.93
CA ILE A 179 -9.17 -4.97 -6.30
C ILE A 179 -9.63 -3.90 -5.31
N PHE A 180 -10.92 -3.86 -5.00
CA PHE A 180 -11.48 -2.88 -4.09
C PHE A 180 -10.92 -2.99 -2.66
N ASP A 181 -10.73 -4.21 -2.17
CA ASP A 181 -10.09 -4.45 -0.88
C ASP A 181 -8.61 -4.03 -0.89
N ALA A 182 -7.86 -4.33 -1.95
CA ALA A 182 -6.47 -3.93 -2.09
C ALA A 182 -6.30 -2.39 -2.10
N VAL A 183 -7.14 -1.69 -2.85
CA VAL A 183 -7.14 -0.21 -2.87
C VAL A 183 -7.52 0.36 -1.51
N ARG A 184 -8.43 -0.30 -0.77
CA ARG A 184 -8.78 0.12 0.60
C ARG A 184 -7.60 -0.04 1.56
N VAL A 185 -6.83 -1.15 1.48
CA VAL A 185 -5.56 -1.29 2.22
C VAL A 185 -4.63 -0.13 1.87
N GLY A 186 -4.42 0.12 0.58
CA GLY A 186 -3.58 1.21 0.09
C GLY A 186 -3.97 2.57 0.67
N ALA A 187 -5.26 2.92 0.62
CA ALA A 187 -5.78 4.19 1.10
C ALA A 187 -5.59 4.39 2.62
N ILE A 188 -5.86 3.35 3.42
CA ILE A 188 -5.72 3.43 4.88
C ILE A 188 -4.25 3.52 5.29
N PHE A 189 -3.36 2.73 4.68
CA PHE A 189 -1.93 2.83 4.97
C PHE A 189 -1.31 4.14 4.47
N LYS A 190 -1.78 4.69 3.35
CA LYS A 190 -1.41 6.06 2.91
C LYS A 190 -1.81 7.10 3.95
N SER A 191 -3.04 7.02 4.47
CA SER A 191 -3.50 7.92 5.53
C SER A 191 -2.67 7.79 6.81
N PHE A 192 -2.31 6.56 7.19
CA PHE A 192 -1.49 6.30 8.38
C PHE A 192 -0.05 6.80 8.20
N SER A 193 0.55 6.61 7.03
CA SER A 193 1.93 7.04 6.76
C SER A 193 2.14 8.56 6.84
N VAL A 194 1.06 9.35 6.75
CA VAL A 194 1.12 10.81 6.96
C VAL A 194 1.38 11.17 8.44
N LEU A 195 1.02 10.26 9.34
CA LEU A 195 1.10 10.51 10.79
C LEU A 195 2.36 9.93 11.44
N VAL A 196 3.10 9.05 10.77
CA VAL A 196 4.25 8.33 11.33
C VAL A 196 5.52 8.55 10.53
#